data_12361156337b2bcebe01de8b848f27e7
#
_entry.id   12361156337b2bcebe01de8b848f27e7
#
_cell.length_a   1.000
_cell.length_b   1.000
_cell.length_c   1.000
_cell.angle_alpha   90.00
_cell.angle_beta   90.00
_cell.angle_gamma   90.00
#
_symmetry.space_group_name_H-M   'P 1'
#
loop_
_entity.id
_entity.type
_entity.pdbx_description
1 polymer ?
#
loop_
_entity_poly.entity_id
_entity_poly.type
_entity_poly.pdbx_seq_one_letter_code
_entity_poly.pdbx_strand_id
1 'polypeptide(L)'
;ALIFDKMGIDTTEVLEAASTKWNFLNFKPGLVGGHCISVDPYYLVYKSKKLGYTPEVILSGRRVNDNMGVFIGSKLIKSMTKKSIDVINSKVLIMGITYKENCPDTRNTKIPEVYNKLIDQGSEVSIYDPYASFEEVKSEYNINLVSELNNYDGIILAVSHSIFQTLNYNKLKKESNSVILDVKSFLEQKIVDARL
;
A
#
# COMPACT_ATOMS: atom_id res chain seq x y z
N ALA A 1 -4.66 -8.46 -9.16
CA ALA A 1 -4.53 -6.99 -9.20
C ALA A 1 -3.64 -6.53 -10.37
N LEU A 2 -2.36 -6.94 -10.45
CA LEU A 2 -1.41 -6.43 -11.48
C LEU A 2 -1.89 -6.64 -12.93
N ILE A 3 -2.53 -7.77 -13.22
CA ILE A 3 -3.09 -8.06 -14.55
C ILE A 3 -4.31 -7.18 -14.80
N PHE A 4 -5.22 -7.08 -13.83
CA PHE A 4 -6.45 -6.28 -13.94
C PHE A 4 -6.15 -4.79 -14.06
N ASP A 5 -5.15 -4.28 -13.36
CA ASP A 5 -4.68 -2.89 -13.52
C ASP A 5 -4.25 -2.59 -14.97
N LYS A 6 -3.52 -3.52 -15.61
CA LYS A 6 -3.12 -3.39 -17.03
C LYS A 6 -4.31 -3.47 -18.00
N MET A 7 -5.36 -4.19 -17.61
CA MET A 7 -6.59 -4.31 -18.40
C MET A 7 -7.58 -3.17 -18.15
N GLY A 8 -7.34 -2.31 -17.15
CA GLY A 8 -8.27 -1.27 -16.72
C GLY A 8 -9.51 -1.81 -16.02
N ILE A 9 -9.41 -2.99 -15.39
CA ILE A 9 -10.50 -3.67 -14.67
C ILE A 9 -10.27 -3.47 -13.16
N ASP A 10 -11.35 -3.17 -12.42
CA ASP A 10 -11.31 -3.08 -10.95
C ASP A 10 -11.17 -4.49 -10.35
N THR A 11 -10.10 -4.71 -9.58
CA THR A 11 -9.82 -6.00 -8.94
C THR A 11 -10.90 -6.38 -7.92
N THR A 12 -11.47 -5.41 -7.22
CA THR A 12 -12.50 -5.64 -6.21
C THR A 12 -13.78 -6.19 -6.85
N GLU A 13 -14.22 -5.61 -7.96
CA GLU A 13 -15.40 -6.09 -8.70
C GLU A 13 -15.21 -7.54 -9.19
N VAL A 14 -14.02 -7.89 -9.66
CA VAL A 14 -13.71 -9.27 -10.07
C VAL A 14 -13.77 -10.22 -8.89
N LEU A 15 -13.19 -9.83 -7.74
CA LEU A 15 -13.18 -10.67 -6.54
C LEU A 15 -14.57 -10.81 -5.94
N GLU A 16 -15.40 -9.78 -5.97
CA GLU A 16 -16.80 -9.83 -5.53
C GLU A 16 -17.61 -10.80 -6.41
N ALA A 17 -17.48 -10.71 -7.73
CA ALA A 17 -18.11 -11.65 -8.65
C ALA A 17 -17.63 -13.10 -8.42
N ALA A 18 -16.32 -13.31 -8.23
CA ALA A 18 -15.77 -14.64 -7.95
C ALA A 18 -16.23 -15.20 -6.59
N SER A 19 -16.45 -14.34 -5.59
CA SER A 19 -16.87 -14.72 -4.24
C SER A 19 -18.29 -15.25 -4.14
N THR A 20 -19.08 -15.07 -5.19
CA THR A 20 -20.43 -15.70 -5.30
C THR A 20 -20.33 -17.23 -5.37
N LYS A 21 -19.15 -17.78 -5.72
CA LYS A 21 -18.95 -19.21 -5.77
C LYS A 21 -18.61 -19.74 -4.36
N TRP A 22 -19.33 -20.77 -3.91
CA TRP A 22 -19.27 -21.31 -2.55
C TRP A 22 -17.86 -21.76 -2.07
N ASN A 23 -16.98 -22.15 -2.99
CA ASN A 23 -15.63 -22.63 -2.66
C ASN A 23 -14.53 -21.60 -2.98
N PHE A 24 -14.89 -20.34 -3.26
CA PHE A 24 -13.92 -19.30 -3.50
C PHE A 24 -13.34 -18.79 -2.17
N LEU A 25 -12.03 -18.69 -2.09
CA LEU A 25 -11.34 -18.15 -0.91
C LEU A 25 -11.17 -16.64 -1.09
N ASN A 26 -11.81 -15.86 -0.22
CA ASN A 26 -11.85 -14.40 -0.27
C ASN A 26 -10.52 -13.74 0.14
N PHE A 27 -9.43 -14.05 -0.58
CA PHE A 27 -8.20 -13.30 -0.44
C PHE A 27 -8.26 -12.00 -1.24
N LYS A 28 -7.83 -10.91 -0.60
CA LYS A 28 -7.75 -9.59 -1.24
C LYS A 28 -6.28 -9.19 -1.42
N PRO A 29 -5.95 -8.46 -2.52
CA PRO A 29 -4.61 -7.92 -2.68
C PRO A 29 -4.32 -6.84 -1.64
N GLY A 30 -3.03 -6.58 -1.42
CA GLY A 30 -2.58 -5.56 -0.49
C GLY A 30 -1.07 -5.60 -0.33
N LEU A 31 -0.59 -4.92 0.69
CA LEU A 31 0.81 -4.93 1.13
C LEU A 31 0.95 -5.96 2.25
N VAL A 32 1.58 -7.09 1.97
CA VAL A 32 1.74 -8.16 2.94
C VAL A 32 3.07 -8.00 3.68
N GLY A 33 2.97 -7.79 4.98
CA GLY A 33 4.08 -7.68 5.93
C GLY A 33 3.96 -8.67 7.08
N GLY A 34 4.49 -8.28 8.25
CA GLY A 34 4.47 -9.10 9.47
C GLY A 34 5.63 -10.08 9.56
N HIS A 35 5.66 -10.87 10.64
CA HIS A 35 6.83 -11.68 10.98
C HIS A 35 6.76 -13.14 10.49
N CYS A 36 5.59 -13.68 10.17
CA CYS A 36 5.47 -15.04 9.66
C CYS A 36 5.36 -15.08 8.13
N ILE A 37 4.27 -14.55 7.57
CA ILE A 37 3.98 -14.67 6.12
C ILE A 37 5.04 -14.02 5.25
N SER A 38 5.66 -12.94 5.71
CA SER A 38 6.73 -12.26 4.99
C SER A 38 8.11 -12.91 5.15
N VAL A 39 8.31 -13.79 6.14
CA VAL A 39 9.63 -14.33 6.52
C VAL A 39 9.73 -15.85 6.35
N ASP A 40 8.79 -16.63 6.89
CA ASP A 40 8.91 -18.10 6.95
C ASP A 40 9.05 -18.77 5.58
N PRO A 41 8.41 -18.30 4.50
CA PRO A 41 8.64 -18.89 3.19
C PRO A 41 10.10 -18.79 2.71
N TYR A 42 10.87 -17.80 3.17
CA TYR A 42 12.29 -17.67 2.81
C TYR A 42 13.16 -18.72 3.51
N TYR A 43 12.80 -19.13 4.75
CA TYR A 43 13.49 -20.26 5.41
C TYR A 43 13.31 -21.56 4.62
N LEU A 44 12.10 -21.80 4.12
CA LEU A 44 11.82 -22.97 3.28
C LEU A 44 12.57 -22.89 1.95
N VAL A 45 12.60 -21.71 1.31
CA VAL A 45 13.39 -21.47 0.09
C VAL A 45 14.87 -21.74 0.33
N TYR A 46 15.43 -21.23 1.43
CA TYR A 46 16.83 -21.45 1.77
C TYR A 46 17.15 -22.92 1.94
N LYS A 47 16.33 -23.66 2.72
CA LYS A 47 16.51 -25.09 2.94
C LYS A 47 16.39 -25.88 1.63
N SER A 48 15.38 -25.56 0.83
CA SER A 48 15.14 -26.20 -0.47
C SER A 48 16.33 -26.07 -1.42
N LYS A 49 16.87 -24.83 -1.55
CA LYS A 49 18.06 -24.58 -2.37
C LYS A 49 19.27 -25.36 -1.90
N LYS A 50 19.48 -25.49 -0.58
CA LYS A 50 20.55 -26.34 -0.01
C LYS A 50 20.41 -27.82 -0.36
N LEU A 51 19.19 -28.30 -0.63
CA LEU A 51 18.90 -29.65 -1.08
C LEU A 51 18.91 -29.80 -2.61
N GLY A 52 19.32 -28.77 -3.35
CA GLY A 52 19.41 -28.78 -4.80
C GLY A 52 18.08 -28.54 -5.53
N TYR A 53 17.01 -28.13 -4.82
CA TYR A 53 15.71 -27.84 -5.42
C TYR A 53 15.38 -26.34 -5.36
N THR A 54 15.02 -25.75 -6.51
CA THR A 54 14.58 -24.35 -6.60
C THR A 54 13.05 -24.25 -6.54
N PRO A 55 12.47 -23.73 -5.44
CA PRO A 55 11.02 -23.65 -5.27
C PRO A 55 10.42 -22.46 -6.00
N GLU A 56 10.25 -22.55 -7.31
CA GLU A 56 9.88 -21.43 -8.19
C GLU A 56 8.52 -20.80 -7.86
N VAL A 57 7.53 -21.60 -7.45
CA VAL A 57 6.20 -21.09 -7.07
C VAL A 57 6.29 -20.15 -5.87
N ILE A 58 7.04 -20.54 -4.82
CA ILE A 58 7.26 -19.73 -3.63
C ILE A 58 8.02 -18.46 -4.01
N LEU A 59 9.10 -18.59 -4.76
CA LEU A 59 9.91 -17.45 -5.21
C LEU A 59 9.11 -16.47 -6.07
N SER A 60 8.26 -16.98 -6.97
CA SER A 60 7.40 -16.14 -7.81
C SER A 60 6.41 -15.33 -6.97
N GLY A 61 5.74 -15.98 -6.00
CA GLY A 61 4.84 -15.28 -5.08
C GLY A 61 5.55 -14.21 -4.25
N ARG A 62 6.76 -14.52 -3.75
CA ARG A 62 7.57 -13.53 -3.00
C ARG A 62 7.96 -12.35 -3.86
N ARG A 63 8.45 -12.58 -5.07
CA ARG A 63 8.81 -11.51 -6.01
C ARG A 63 7.64 -10.56 -6.31
N VAL A 64 6.43 -11.10 -6.47
CA VAL A 64 5.23 -10.27 -6.65
C VAL A 64 5.00 -9.40 -5.42
N ASN A 65 5.00 -9.99 -4.22
CA ASN A 65 4.78 -9.25 -2.97
C ASN A 65 5.85 -8.18 -2.74
N ASP A 66 7.12 -8.49 -2.99
CA ASP A 66 8.23 -7.57 -2.77
C ASP A 66 8.19 -6.36 -3.71
N ASN A 67 7.59 -6.50 -4.88
CA ASN A 67 7.43 -5.39 -5.83
C ASN A 67 6.13 -4.57 -5.63
N MET A 68 5.25 -4.98 -4.72
CA MET A 68 3.96 -4.29 -4.56
C MET A 68 4.09 -2.87 -4.04
N GLY A 69 5.05 -2.58 -3.15
CA GLY A 69 5.29 -1.21 -2.67
C GLY A 69 5.65 -0.26 -3.81
N VAL A 70 6.60 -0.66 -4.66
CA VAL A 70 7.01 0.12 -5.84
C VAL A 70 5.85 0.27 -6.83
N PHE A 71 5.04 -0.77 -7.03
CA PHE A 71 3.85 -0.71 -7.89
C PHE A 71 2.83 0.32 -7.39
N ILE A 72 2.53 0.33 -6.08
CA ILE A 72 1.57 1.27 -5.48
C ILE A 72 2.06 2.71 -5.61
N GLY A 73 3.33 3.00 -5.29
CA GLY A 73 3.91 4.32 -5.50
C GLY A 73 3.82 4.76 -6.96
N SER A 74 4.15 3.86 -7.90
CA SER A 74 4.06 4.15 -9.34
C SER A 74 2.61 4.37 -9.81
N LYS A 75 1.65 3.67 -9.23
CA LYS A 75 0.22 3.82 -9.54
C LYS A 75 -0.30 5.20 -9.10
N LEU A 76 0.09 5.68 -7.91
CA LEU A 76 -0.24 7.04 -7.48
C LEU A 76 0.35 8.07 -8.43
N ILE A 77 1.65 7.99 -8.74
CA ILE A 77 2.35 8.89 -9.65
C ILE A 77 1.63 8.96 -11.01
N LYS A 78 1.31 7.81 -11.59
CA LYS A 78 0.56 7.73 -12.85
C LYS A 78 -0.81 8.41 -12.76
N SER A 79 -1.51 8.26 -11.63
CA SER A 79 -2.82 8.87 -11.40
C SER A 79 -2.72 10.40 -11.25
N MET A 80 -1.69 10.88 -10.54
CA MET A 80 -1.39 12.31 -10.40
C MET A 80 -1.05 12.94 -11.76
N THR A 81 -0.17 12.31 -12.53
CA THR A 81 0.21 12.77 -13.89
C THR A 81 -1.00 12.86 -14.82
N LYS A 82 -1.91 11.87 -14.78
CA LYS A 82 -3.16 11.90 -15.57
C LYS A 82 -4.06 13.09 -15.23
N LYS A 83 -3.98 13.61 -14.00
CA LYS A 83 -4.70 14.78 -13.53
C LYS A 83 -3.90 16.08 -13.63
N SER A 84 -2.77 16.06 -14.35
CA SER A 84 -1.87 17.20 -14.56
C SER A 84 -1.29 17.75 -13.24
N ILE A 85 -1.11 16.88 -12.23
CA ILE A 85 -0.42 17.22 -10.99
C ILE A 85 1.06 16.95 -11.20
N ASP A 86 1.90 17.96 -10.95
CA ASP A 86 3.35 17.80 -10.95
C ASP A 86 3.75 16.90 -9.77
N VAL A 87 4.54 15.88 -10.06
CA VAL A 87 5.01 14.92 -9.05
C VAL A 87 6.17 15.51 -8.24
N ILE A 88 7.01 16.32 -8.88
CA ILE A 88 8.14 16.97 -8.20
C ILE A 88 7.60 18.03 -7.24
N ASN A 89 8.06 17.99 -5.99
CA ASN A 89 7.61 18.85 -4.89
C ASN A 89 6.11 18.70 -4.54
N SER A 90 5.42 17.69 -5.07
CA SER A 90 4.06 17.39 -4.64
C SER A 90 4.06 16.87 -3.19
N LYS A 91 3.05 17.25 -2.44
CA LYS A 91 2.82 16.74 -1.08
C LYS A 91 1.98 15.47 -1.13
N VAL A 92 2.55 14.37 -0.66
CA VAL A 92 1.90 13.07 -0.63
C VAL A 92 1.74 12.58 0.80
N LEU A 93 0.53 12.11 1.15
CA LEU A 93 0.23 11.47 2.41
C LEU A 93 0.12 9.95 2.21
N ILE A 94 0.83 9.19 3.03
CA ILE A 94 0.60 7.75 3.21
C ILE A 94 -0.12 7.56 4.54
N MET A 95 -1.30 6.93 4.51
CA MET A 95 -2.11 6.65 5.68
C MET A 95 -1.96 5.19 6.10
N GLY A 96 -1.28 5.01 7.23
CA GLY A 96 -0.91 3.71 7.78
C GLY A 96 0.50 3.25 7.42
N ILE A 97 1.26 2.79 8.42
CA ILE A 97 2.57 2.15 8.26
C ILE A 97 2.60 0.76 8.88
N THR A 98 1.66 0.43 9.75
CA THR A 98 1.55 -0.91 10.34
C THR A 98 1.24 -1.95 9.26
N TYR A 99 1.67 -3.20 9.46
CA TYR A 99 1.40 -4.24 8.45
C TYR A 99 -0.05 -4.72 8.44
N LYS A 100 -0.81 -4.40 9.50
CA LYS A 100 -2.21 -4.82 9.70
C LYS A 100 -3.01 -3.70 10.33
N GLU A 101 -4.29 -3.64 9.99
CA GLU A 101 -5.24 -2.68 10.54
C GLU A 101 -5.43 -2.82 12.05
N ASN A 102 -5.58 -1.67 12.73
CA ASN A 102 -5.87 -1.55 14.18
C ASN A 102 -4.86 -2.30 15.09
N CYS A 103 -3.62 -2.38 14.65
CA CYS A 103 -2.54 -3.06 15.35
C CYS A 103 -1.28 -2.18 15.33
N PRO A 104 -0.51 -2.04 16.42
CA PRO A 104 0.66 -1.17 16.47
C PRO A 104 1.92 -1.77 15.83
N ASP A 105 1.85 -2.94 15.22
CA ASP A 105 3.01 -3.69 14.71
C ASP A 105 3.43 -3.24 13.32
N THR A 106 4.67 -2.77 13.20
CA THR A 106 5.27 -2.26 11.95
C THR A 106 6.26 -3.24 11.31
N ARG A 107 6.49 -4.42 11.90
CA ARG A 107 7.50 -5.37 11.43
C ARG A 107 7.31 -5.80 9.99
N ASN A 108 8.38 -5.68 9.19
CA ASN A 108 8.39 -6.06 7.78
C ASN A 108 7.24 -5.44 6.95
N THR A 109 6.78 -4.24 7.35
CA THR A 109 5.80 -3.49 6.53
C THR A 109 6.39 -3.16 5.17
N LYS A 110 5.54 -3.06 4.14
CA LYS A 110 5.94 -2.70 2.77
C LYS A 110 5.79 -1.19 2.47
N ILE A 111 5.49 -0.40 3.48
CA ILE A 111 5.32 1.05 3.32
C ILE A 111 6.63 1.77 3.03
N PRO A 112 7.80 1.37 3.58
CA PRO A 112 9.06 2.01 3.21
C PRO A 112 9.36 1.94 1.70
N GLU A 113 8.99 0.85 1.00
CA GLU A 113 9.15 0.75 -0.44
C GLU A 113 8.24 1.74 -1.20
N VAL A 114 7.00 1.96 -0.71
CA VAL A 114 6.10 2.99 -1.25
C VAL A 114 6.68 4.38 -1.03
N TYR A 115 7.12 4.65 0.20
CA TYR A 115 7.72 5.92 0.61
C TYR A 115 8.94 6.26 -0.25
N ASN A 116 9.91 5.34 -0.33
CA ASN A 116 11.14 5.55 -1.10
C ASN A 116 10.83 5.77 -2.58
N LYS A 117 9.88 4.99 -3.16
CA LYS A 117 9.48 5.19 -4.55
C LYS A 117 8.95 6.59 -4.83
N LEU A 118 8.22 7.19 -3.91
CA LEU A 118 7.69 8.55 -4.06
C LEU A 118 8.78 9.62 -3.86
N ILE A 119 9.64 9.45 -2.85
CA ILE A 119 10.80 10.33 -2.61
C ILE A 119 11.74 10.34 -3.82
N ASP A 120 12.05 9.18 -4.39
CA ASP A 120 12.92 9.04 -5.58
C ASP A 120 12.35 9.77 -6.81
N GLN A 121 11.05 10.03 -6.83
CA GLN A 121 10.39 10.80 -7.90
C GLN A 121 10.22 12.30 -7.55
N GLY A 122 10.77 12.72 -6.43
CA GLY A 122 10.81 14.12 -6.01
C GLY A 122 9.59 14.62 -5.23
N SER A 123 8.72 13.72 -4.74
CA SER A 123 7.59 14.10 -3.89
C SER A 123 8.03 14.36 -2.44
N GLU A 124 7.34 15.28 -1.75
CA GLU A 124 7.43 15.46 -0.29
C GLU A 124 6.44 14.49 0.38
N VAL A 125 6.94 13.45 1.05
CA VAL A 125 6.10 12.38 1.59
C VAL A 125 5.97 12.47 3.10
N SER A 126 4.71 12.49 3.57
CA SER A 126 4.33 12.38 4.97
C SER A 126 3.68 11.01 5.23
N ILE A 127 3.95 10.40 6.39
CA ILE A 127 3.27 9.19 6.83
C ILE A 127 2.53 9.49 8.13
N TYR A 128 1.24 9.15 8.16
CA TYR A 128 0.41 9.26 9.36
C TYR A 128 -0.13 7.89 9.75
N ASP A 129 0.12 7.49 10.98
CA ASP A 129 -0.44 6.28 11.58
C ASP A 129 -0.68 6.48 13.08
N PRO A 130 -1.93 6.44 13.55
CA PRO A 130 -2.26 6.68 14.96
C PRO A 130 -1.93 5.50 15.88
N TYR A 131 -1.57 4.34 15.33
CA TYR A 131 -1.26 3.12 16.10
C TYR A 131 0.25 2.87 16.19
N ALA A 132 1.04 3.38 15.24
CA ALA A 132 2.47 3.12 15.19
C ALA A 132 3.27 3.95 16.21
N SER A 133 4.31 3.35 16.79
CA SER A 133 5.27 4.08 17.62
C SER A 133 6.21 4.92 16.75
N PHE A 134 6.29 6.22 17.05
CA PHE A 134 7.18 7.16 16.37
C PHE A 134 8.64 6.75 16.50
N GLU A 135 9.03 6.31 17.70
CA GLU A 135 10.40 5.90 18.03
C GLU A 135 10.81 4.64 17.28
N GLU A 136 9.91 3.63 17.24
CA GLU A 136 10.16 2.36 16.53
C GLU A 136 10.29 2.60 15.02
N VAL A 137 9.36 3.34 14.42
CA VAL A 137 9.38 3.66 12.99
C VAL A 137 10.64 4.46 12.63
N LYS A 138 11.02 5.43 13.49
CA LYS A 138 12.24 6.19 13.27
C LYS A 138 13.49 5.33 13.39
N SER A 139 13.54 4.44 14.37
CA SER A 139 14.68 3.54 14.61
C SER A 139 14.84 2.50 13.50
N GLU A 140 13.73 1.88 13.06
CA GLU A 140 13.77 0.76 12.12
C GLU A 140 13.86 1.21 10.66
N TYR A 141 13.13 2.27 10.29
CA TYR A 141 13.00 2.70 8.89
C TYR A 141 13.63 4.06 8.58
N ASN A 142 14.12 4.78 9.60
CA ASN A 142 14.60 6.17 9.49
C ASN A 142 13.53 7.13 8.93
N ILE A 143 12.27 6.85 9.15
CA ILE A 143 11.11 7.66 8.73
C ILE A 143 10.55 8.40 9.95
N ASN A 144 10.17 9.67 9.76
CA ASN A 144 9.44 10.42 10.77
C ASN A 144 7.94 10.41 10.44
N LEU A 145 7.13 9.99 11.40
CA LEU A 145 5.68 10.09 11.29
C LEU A 145 5.23 11.53 11.56
N VAL A 146 4.11 11.93 10.97
CA VAL A 146 3.44 13.20 11.30
C VAL A 146 2.31 12.96 12.29
N SER A 147 2.10 13.91 13.20
CA SER A 147 1.00 13.88 14.18
C SER A 147 -0.25 14.63 13.68
N GLU A 148 -0.08 15.53 12.72
CA GLU A 148 -1.15 16.36 12.19
C GLU A 148 -1.31 16.16 10.69
N LEU A 149 -2.57 16.19 10.24
CA LEU A 149 -2.92 16.08 8.83
C LEU A 149 -3.05 17.47 8.22
N ASN A 150 -2.46 17.65 7.05
CA ASN A 150 -2.51 18.86 6.25
C ASN A 150 -3.24 18.60 4.91
N ASN A 151 -2.98 19.44 3.91
CA ASN A 151 -3.51 19.30 2.56
C ASN A 151 -2.46 18.69 1.63
N TYR A 152 -2.89 17.73 0.79
CA TYR A 152 -2.02 16.90 -0.03
C TYR A 152 -2.47 16.84 -1.49
N ASP A 153 -1.51 16.75 -2.38
CA ASP A 153 -1.71 16.54 -3.82
C ASP A 153 -2.07 15.07 -4.14
N GLY A 154 -1.51 14.14 -3.35
CA GLY A 154 -1.78 12.71 -3.42
C GLY A 154 -1.96 12.08 -2.04
N ILE A 155 -2.89 11.14 -1.91
CA ILE A 155 -3.18 10.41 -0.68
C ILE A 155 -3.21 8.92 -0.99
N ILE A 156 -2.44 8.12 -0.25
CA ILE A 156 -2.49 6.66 -0.30
C ILE A 156 -3.11 6.15 1.00
N LEU A 157 -4.27 5.51 0.93
CA LEU A 157 -4.78 4.71 2.02
C LEU A 157 -4.15 3.32 1.95
N ALA A 158 -3.07 3.13 2.71
CA ALA A 158 -2.25 1.91 2.66
C ALA A 158 -2.72 0.84 3.64
N VAL A 159 -3.23 1.25 4.81
CA VAL A 159 -3.76 0.39 5.86
C VAL A 159 -5.18 0.83 6.21
N SER A 160 -6.08 -0.14 6.37
CA SER A 160 -7.52 0.12 6.60
C SER A 160 -7.86 0.26 8.10
N HIS A 161 -7.18 1.17 8.81
CA HIS A 161 -7.54 1.47 10.19
C HIS A 161 -8.97 2.01 10.30
N SER A 162 -9.74 1.51 11.26
CA SER A 162 -11.15 1.90 11.44
C SER A 162 -11.33 3.42 11.58
N ILE A 163 -10.39 4.10 12.24
CA ILE A 163 -10.42 5.55 12.44
C ILE A 163 -10.37 6.31 11.09
N PHE A 164 -9.82 5.75 10.05
CA PHE A 164 -9.72 6.40 8.74
C PHE A 164 -11.07 6.49 8.02
N GLN A 165 -12.06 5.66 8.38
CA GLN A 165 -13.41 5.76 7.82
C GLN A 165 -14.12 7.07 8.17
N THR A 166 -13.80 7.65 9.33
CA THR A 166 -14.48 8.84 9.84
C THR A 166 -13.86 10.15 9.35
N LEU A 167 -12.76 10.09 8.63
CA LEU A 167 -12.06 11.28 8.16
C LEU A 167 -12.77 11.95 6.98
N ASN A 168 -12.70 13.27 6.96
CA ASN A 168 -13.17 14.05 5.82
C ASN A 168 -12.05 14.21 4.78
N TYR A 169 -12.00 13.30 3.81
CA TYR A 169 -10.97 13.28 2.76
C TYR A 169 -10.96 14.55 1.89
N ASN A 170 -12.09 15.23 1.74
CA ASN A 170 -12.12 16.50 1.00
C ASN A 170 -11.31 17.61 1.70
N LYS A 171 -11.20 17.56 3.02
CA LYS A 171 -10.35 18.48 3.79
C LYS A 171 -8.86 18.15 3.71
N LEU A 172 -8.51 16.93 3.31
CA LEU A 172 -7.13 16.50 3.12
C LEU A 172 -6.61 16.75 1.72
N LYS A 173 -7.50 17.02 0.76
CA LYS A 173 -7.13 17.39 -0.60
C LYS A 173 -6.65 18.85 -0.63
N LYS A 174 -5.50 19.08 -1.27
CA LYS A 174 -4.98 20.42 -1.51
C LYS A 174 -5.81 21.15 -2.57
N GLU A 175 -6.21 20.43 -3.61
CA GLU A 175 -7.02 20.91 -4.72
C GLU A 175 -8.11 19.88 -5.09
N SER A 176 -9.09 20.30 -5.86
CA SER A 176 -10.18 19.43 -6.29
C SER A 176 -9.71 18.24 -7.15
N ASN A 177 -8.58 18.39 -7.86
CA ASN A 177 -7.96 17.35 -8.68
C ASN A 177 -7.00 16.45 -7.89
N SER A 178 -6.71 16.72 -6.60
CA SER A 178 -5.88 15.83 -5.76
C SER A 178 -6.35 14.38 -5.83
N VAL A 179 -5.40 13.43 -5.79
CA VAL A 179 -5.65 12.01 -6.02
C VAL A 179 -5.75 11.24 -4.72
N ILE A 180 -6.75 10.35 -4.60
CA ILE A 180 -6.85 9.36 -3.53
C ILE A 180 -6.71 7.95 -4.14
N LEU A 181 -5.69 7.22 -3.70
CA LEU A 181 -5.46 5.80 -4.01
C LEU A 181 -5.77 4.95 -2.78
N ASP A 182 -6.78 4.09 -2.89
CA ASP A 182 -7.14 3.15 -1.82
C ASP A 182 -6.58 1.74 -2.12
N VAL A 183 -5.58 1.34 -1.37
CA VAL A 183 -4.91 0.03 -1.54
C VAL A 183 -5.76 -1.13 -1.05
N LYS A 184 -6.70 -0.86 -0.14
CA LYS A 184 -7.47 -1.90 0.55
C LYS A 184 -8.94 -1.97 0.09
N SER A 185 -9.34 -1.10 -0.83
CA SER A 185 -10.77 -0.92 -1.22
C SER A 185 -11.68 -0.75 0.00
N PHE A 186 -11.24 0.08 0.92
CA PHE A 186 -11.86 0.32 2.22
C PHE A 186 -12.85 1.48 2.21
N LEU A 187 -12.58 2.48 1.36
CA LEU A 187 -13.43 3.64 1.17
C LEU A 187 -14.51 3.39 0.09
N GLU A 188 -15.58 4.18 0.15
CA GLU A 188 -16.56 4.18 -0.92
C GLU A 188 -15.93 4.61 -2.25
N GLN A 189 -16.29 3.92 -3.35
CA GLN A 189 -15.73 4.13 -4.68
C GLN A 189 -15.82 5.59 -5.15
N LYS A 190 -16.89 6.30 -4.79
CA LYS A 190 -17.07 7.71 -5.17
C LYS A 190 -16.05 8.69 -4.56
N ILE A 191 -15.32 8.27 -3.50
CA ILE A 191 -14.35 9.10 -2.80
C ILE A 191 -12.96 8.94 -3.41
N VAL A 192 -12.68 7.78 -4.03
CA VAL A 192 -11.35 7.39 -4.49
C VAL A 192 -11.19 7.55 -5.99
N ASP A 193 -9.97 7.83 -6.42
CA ASP A 193 -9.61 7.98 -7.84
C ASP A 193 -9.04 6.68 -8.42
N ALA A 194 -8.49 5.82 -7.56
CA ALA A 194 -7.94 4.52 -7.93
C ALA A 194 -7.98 3.54 -6.76
N ARG A 195 -8.05 2.25 -7.09
CA ARG A 195 -7.91 1.12 -6.15
C ARG A 195 -6.85 0.14 -6.65
N LEU A 196 -6.42 -0.77 -5.75
CA LEU A 196 -5.52 -1.86 -6.11
C LEU A 196 -6.25 -3.01 -6.79
#